data_df22788dce9554c9a97548c8a5374a9d
#
_entry.id   df22788dce9554c9a97548c8a5374a9d
#
_cell.length_a   1.000
_cell.length_b   1.000
_cell.length_c   1.000
_cell.angle_alpha   90.00
_cell.angle_beta   90.00
_cell.angle_gamma   90.00
#
_symmetry.space_group_name_H-M   'P 1'
#
loop_
_entity.id
_entity.type
_entity.pdbx_description
1 polymer ?
#
loop_
_entity_poly.entity_id
_entity_poly.type
_entity_poly.pdbx_seq_one_letter_code
_entity_poly.pdbx_strand_id
1 'polypeptide(L)'
;MHTVDEISECPKTLLLTGASRGIGHATVKRFSAAGWRVITISRQPFSEKCPWAHGKENHLQMDLADPGQIEQGLRELKRRLPESKLHALVNNAGISPKMPDGSRMDTIHTDLKIWWHVFSVNLFSTIALARGLFEELSAAGGTIINVTSIAGKRVHPFAGPAYATSKAALGALTRELANEFAPLGIRVNAVSPGEVATSILSPGTEALVESSVPMKRLGTIGEVAEVIFFLCSEAASYVTGAEIPIDGGQQVR
;
A
#
# COMPACT_ATOMS: atom_id res chain seq x y z
N MET A 1 13.81 6.17 -46.19
CA MET A 1 12.60 5.55 -45.62
C MET A 1 13.09 4.58 -44.56
N HIS A 2 13.35 5.07 -43.34
CA HIS A 2 13.77 4.25 -42.21
C HIS A 2 12.52 3.98 -41.41
N THR A 3 12.03 2.76 -41.47
CA THR A 3 11.05 2.24 -40.54
C THR A 3 11.76 2.09 -39.18
N VAL A 4 11.46 2.98 -38.25
CA VAL A 4 11.79 2.79 -36.86
C VAL A 4 10.86 1.68 -36.37
N ASP A 5 11.39 0.47 -36.19
CA ASP A 5 10.71 -0.59 -35.43
C ASP A 5 10.39 -0.03 -34.05
N GLU A 6 9.12 0.28 -33.78
CA GLU A 6 8.63 0.50 -32.46
C GLU A 6 8.85 -0.80 -31.66
N ILE A 7 9.95 -0.87 -30.94
CA ILE A 7 10.15 -1.89 -29.92
C ILE A 7 9.05 -1.63 -28.90
N SER A 8 8.00 -2.43 -28.96
CA SER A 8 6.94 -2.44 -27.95
C SER A 8 7.59 -2.80 -26.61
N GLU A 9 8.00 -1.78 -25.85
CA GLU A 9 8.48 -1.99 -24.48
C GLU A 9 7.39 -2.71 -23.68
N CYS A 10 7.77 -3.80 -23.00
CA CYS A 10 6.85 -4.49 -22.09
C CYS A 10 6.30 -3.49 -21.08
N PRO A 11 4.97 -3.47 -20.80
CA PRO A 11 4.38 -2.52 -19.89
C PRO A 11 5.00 -2.64 -18.48
N LYS A 12 5.28 -1.49 -17.84
CA LYS A 12 5.73 -1.47 -16.45
C LYS A 12 4.77 -2.26 -15.58
N THR A 13 5.30 -3.03 -14.64
CA THR A 13 4.50 -3.91 -13.77
C THR A 13 4.43 -3.37 -12.35
N LEU A 14 3.21 -3.24 -11.84
CA LEU A 14 2.88 -2.93 -10.44
C LEU A 14 2.42 -4.21 -9.73
N LEU A 15 2.93 -4.46 -8.54
CA LEU A 15 2.33 -5.36 -7.55
C LEU A 15 1.66 -4.55 -6.44
N LEU A 16 0.37 -4.80 -6.21
CA LEU A 16 -0.43 -4.09 -5.21
C LEU A 16 -1.11 -5.04 -4.23
N THR A 17 -0.94 -4.82 -2.95
CA THR A 17 -1.67 -5.54 -1.91
C THR A 17 -2.93 -4.78 -1.47
N GLY A 18 -4.02 -5.50 -1.13
CA GLY A 18 -5.25 -4.89 -0.65
C GLY A 18 -6.05 -4.14 -1.72
N ALA A 19 -6.12 -4.69 -2.93
CA ALA A 19 -6.73 -4.07 -4.12
C ALA A 19 -8.25 -4.06 -4.16
N SER A 20 -8.94 -4.83 -3.28
CA SER A 20 -10.37 -5.12 -3.42
C SER A 20 -11.29 -3.90 -3.21
N ARG A 21 -10.84 -2.86 -2.50
CA ARG A 21 -11.63 -1.66 -2.19
C ARG A 21 -10.76 -0.45 -1.84
N GLY A 22 -11.40 0.71 -1.68
CA GLY A 22 -10.77 1.92 -1.15
C GLY A 22 -9.56 2.38 -1.95
N ILE A 23 -8.49 2.78 -1.26
CA ILE A 23 -7.26 3.31 -1.85
C ILE A 23 -6.64 2.32 -2.84
N GLY A 24 -6.56 1.02 -2.48
CA GLY A 24 -6.02 0.00 -3.38
C GLY A 24 -6.79 -0.10 -4.68
N HIS A 25 -8.13 -0.07 -4.64
CA HIS A 25 -8.96 -0.08 -5.85
C HIS A 25 -8.73 1.15 -6.75
N ALA A 26 -8.64 2.35 -6.14
CA ALA A 26 -8.32 3.59 -6.87
C ALA A 26 -6.92 3.53 -7.49
N THR A 27 -5.94 2.97 -6.77
CA THR A 27 -4.58 2.78 -7.27
C THR A 27 -4.56 1.85 -8.48
N VAL A 28 -5.29 0.71 -8.45
CA VAL A 28 -5.38 -0.16 -9.63
C VAL A 28 -5.93 0.60 -10.84
N LYS A 29 -7.04 1.34 -10.66
CA LYS A 29 -7.63 2.13 -11.76
C LYS A 29 -6.63 3.14 -12.33
N ARG A 30 -5.91 3.85 -11.45
CA ARG A 30 -4.94 4.86 -11.86
C ARG A 30 -3.79 4.29 -12.68
N PHE A 31 -3.21 3.18 -12.23
CA PHE A 31 -2.10 2.53 -12.93
C PHE A 31 -2.55 1.84 -14.22
N SER A 32 -3.70 1.16 -14.22
CA SER A 32 -4.26 0.55 -15.42
C SER A 32 -4.55 1.61 -16.52
N ALA A 33 -5.10 2.77 -16.12
CA ALA A 33 -5.32 3.88 -17.06
C ALA A 33 -4.03 4.47 -17.64
N ALA A 34 -2.90 4.29 -16.95
CA ALA A 34 -1.57 4.68 -17.42
C ALA A 34 -0.83 3.57 -18.20
N GLY A 35 -1.52 2.48 -18.57
CA GLY A 35 -0.95 1.38 -19.33
C GLY A 35 -0.07 0.41 -18.56
N TRP A 36 -0.06 0.47 -17.22
CA TRP A 36 0.69 -0.49 -16.41
C TRP A 36 -0.02 -1.84 -16.32
N ARG A 37 0.77 -2.91 -16.33
CA ARG A 37 0.27 -4.21 -15.88
C ARG A 37 0.17 -4.21 -14.36
N VAL A 38 -1.03 -4.49 -13.83
CA VAL A 38 -1.28 -4.48 -12.39
C VAL A 38 -1.54 -5.88 -11.88
N ILE A 39 -0.64 -6.41 -11.06
CA ILE A 39 -0.81 -7.66 -10.33
C ILE A 39 -1.33 -7.33 -8.94
N THR A 40 -2.39 -8.00 -8.50
CA THR A 40 -3.05 -7.73 -7.22
C THR A 40 -2.98 -8.92 -6.27
N ILE A 41 -2.88 -8.62 -4.98
CA ILE A 41 -2.95 -9.61 -3.89
C ILE A 41 -4.11 -9.26 -2.97
N SER A 42 -4.98 -10.24 -2.68
CA SER A 42 -5.96 -10.14 -1.60
C SER A 42 -6.32 -11.53 -1.04
N ARG A 43 -6.95 -11.54 0.14
CA ARG A 43 -7.49 -12.79 0.74
C ARG A 43 -8.70 -13.32 -0.01
N GLN A 44 -9.42 -12.46 -0.69
CA GLN A 44 -10.62 -12.84 -1.44
C GLN A 44 -10.23 -13.28 -2.86
N PRO A 45 -10.96 -14.22 -3.46
CA PRO A 45 -10.80 -14.52 -4.88
C PRO A 45 -11.13 -13.27 -5.72
N PHE A 46 -10.66 -13.27 -6.95
CA PHE A 46 -10.98 -12.19 -7.88
C PHE A 46 -12.50 -12.14 -8.12
N SER A 47 -13.09 -10.95 -8.00
CA SER A 47 -14.51 -10.77 -8.25
C SER A 47 -14.79 -10.71 -9.75
N GLU A 48 -15.67 -11.57 -10.24
CA GLU A 48 -16.13 -11.55 -11.64
C GLU A 48 -16.87 -10.24 -12.01
N LYS A 49 -17.34 -9.50 -11.02
CA LYS A 49 -17.93 -8.16 -11.20
C LYS A 49 -16.89 -7.05 -11.37
N CYS A 50 -15.61 -7.39 -11.25
CA CYS A 50 -14.54 -6.42 -11.41
C CYS A 50 -14.34 -6.09 -12.90
N PRO A 51 -14.38 -4.81 -13.31
CA PRO A 51 -14.36 -4.42 -14.72
C PRO A 51 -12.97 -4.49 -15.38
N TRP A 52 -11.95 -5.01 -14.68
CA TRP A 52 -10.60 -5.03 -15.23
C TRP A 52 -10.42 -6.17 -16.22
N ALA A 53 -10.07 -5.80 -17.45
CA ALA A 53 -9.54 -6.73 -18.41
C ALA A 53 -8.30 -7.42 -17.81
N HIS A 54 -8.20 -8.75 -17.96
CA HIS A 54 -7.10 -9.57 -17.40
C HIS A 54 -6.95 -9.55 -15.87
N GLY A 55 -7.92 -9.02 -15.12
CA GLY A 55 -7.85 -8.94 -13.66
C GLY A 55 -7.73 -10.31 -13.00
N LYS A 56 -8.45 -11.33 -13.48
CA LYS A 56 -8.40 -12.69 -12.96
C LYS A 56 -7.01 -13.32 -13.11
N GLU A 57 -6.37 -13.13 -14.26
CA GLU A 57 -5.04 -13.67 -14.57
C GLU A 57 -3.93 -12.96 -13.75
N ASN A 58 -4.16 -11.71 -13.40
CA ASN A 58 -3.24 -10.88 -12.63
C ASN A 58 -3.61 -10.79 -11.14
N HIS A 59 -4.48 -11.68 -10.65
CA HIS A 59 -4.82 -11.74 -9.23
C HIS A 59 -4.18 -12.97 -8.56
N LEU A 60 -3.61 -12.76 -7.38
CA LEU A 60 -3.20 -13.83 -6.47
C LEU A 60 -4.04 -13.77 -5.20
N GLN A 61 -4.72 -14.87 -4.90
CA GLN A 61 -5.34 -15.04 -3.60
C GLN A 61 -4.28 -15.46 -2.59
N MET A 62 -4.10 -14.63 -1.53
CA MET A 62 -3.07 -14.85 -0.52
C MET A 62 -3.46 -14.19 0.79
N ASP A 63 -3.36 -14.90 1.90
CA ASP A 63 -3.44 -14.29 3.24
C ASP A 63 -2.06 -13.79 3.66
N LEU A 64 -1.94 -12.49 3.80
CA LEU A 64 -0.71 -11.82 4.21
C LEU A 64 -0.37 -12.01 5.70
N ALA A 65 -1.25 -12.63 6.49
CA ALA A 65 -0.94 -13.06 7.85
C ALA A 65 -0.27 -14.44 7.92
N ASP A 66 -0.28 -15.19 6.80
CA ASP A 66 0.25 -16.55 6.70
C ASP A 66 1.61 -16.55 5.97
N PRO A 67 2.74 -16.79 6.68
CA PRO A 67 4.06 -16.82 6.07
C PRO A 67 4.21 -17.90 4.96
N GLY A 68 3.53 -19.04 5.11
CA GLY A 68 3.57 -20.12 4.11
C GLY A 68 2.88 -19.73 2.81
N GLN A 69 1.73 -19.04 2.91
CA GLN A 69 1.06 -18.50 1.71
C GLN A 69 1.88 -17.40 1.06
N ILE A 70 2.56 -16.54 1.85
CA ILE A 70 3.46 -15.51 1.28
C ILE A 70 4.60 -16.18 0.50
N GLU A 71 5.24 -17.18 1.07
CA GLU A 71 6.34 -17.89 0.40
C GLU A 71 5.87 -18.56 -0.90
N GLN A 72 4.73 -19.25 -0.88
CA GLN A 72 4.15 -19.86 -2.08
C GLN A 72 3.78 -18.79 -3.13
N GLY A 73 3.15 -17.70 -2.69
CA GLY A 73 2.76 -16.61 -3.56
C GLY A 73 3.95 -15.90 -4.19
N LEU A 74 5.06 -15.72 -3.47
CA LEU A 74 6.30 -15.17 -4.01
C LEU A 74 6.85 -16.04 -5.14
N ARG A 75 6.87 -17.38 -4.98
CA ARG A 75 7.28 -18.29 -6.05
C ARG A 75 6.39 -18.16 -7.30
N GLU A 76 5.09 -17.99 -7.10
CA GLU A 76 4.14 -17.79 -8.20
C GLU A 76 4.29 -16.43 -8.85
N LEU A 77 4.47 -15.35 -8.07
CA LEU A 77 4.71 -14.00 -8.57
C LEU A 77 5.94 -13.94 -9.47
N LYS A 78 7.06 -14.47 -9.01
CA LYS A 78 8.33 -14.48 -9.80
C LYS A 78 8.15 -15.13 -11.17
N ARG A 79 7.36 -16.21 -11.27
CA ARG A 79 7.04 -16.86 -12.56
C ARG A 79 6.16 -16.01 -13.48
N ARG A 80 5.37 -15.09 -12.92
CA ARG A 80 4.46 -14.20 -13.67
C ARG A 80 5.10 -12.88 -14.11
N LEU A 81 6.26 -12.52 -13.54
CA LEU A 81 6.91 -11.24 -13.85
C LEU A 81 7.63 -11.30 -15.19
N PRO A 82 7.28 -10.42 -16.15
CA PRO A 82 8.01 -10.32 -17.42
C PRO A 82 9.46 -9.93 -17.18
N GLU A 83 10.38 -10.56 -17.88
CA GLU A 83 11.83 -10.29 -17.78
C GLU A 83 12.36 -10.31 -16.33
N SER A 84 11.68 -10.97 -15.40
CA SER A 84 11.98 -10.94 -13.96
C SER A 84 12.08 -9.51 -13.39
N LYS A 85 11.26 -8.57 -13.89
CA LYS A 85 11.27 -7.16 -13.48
C LYS A 85 9.99 -6.78 -12.77
N LEU A 86 10.12 -6.08 -11.63
CA LEU A 86 9.02 -5.46 -10.90
C LEU A 86 9.29 -3.95 -10.75
N HIS A 87 8.49 -3.13 -11.40
CA HIS A 87 8.70 -1.67 -11.44
C HIS A 87 8.15 -0.95 -10.20
N ALA A 88 7.08 -1.50 -9.59
CA ALA A 88 6.54 -0.95 -8.36
C ALA A 88 5.93 -2.04 -7.45
N LEU A 89 6.17 -1.92 -6.14
CA LEU A 89 5.50 -2.66 -5.08
C LEU A 89 4.74 -1.68 -4.20
N VAL A 90 3.41 -1.77 -4.16
CA VAL A 90 2.57 -0.95 -3.28
C VAL A 90 1.99 -1.81 -2.16
N ASN A 91 2.51 -1.62 -0.95
CA ASN A 91 2.05 -2.26 0.27
C ASN A 91 0.90 -1.45 0.86
N ASN A 92 -0.33 -1.70 0.38
CA ASN A 92 -1.53 -1.00 0.80
C ASN A 92 -2.42 -1.84 1.73
N ALA A 93 -2.29 -3.16 1.73
CA ALA A 93 -3.06 -4.01 2.64
C ALA A 93 -2.83 -3.60 4.10
N GLY A 94 -3.92 -3.51 4.85
CA GLY A 94 -3.87 -3.21 6.26
C GLY A 94 -5.20 -3.48 6.95
N ILE A 95 -5.12 -3.81 8.24
CA ILE A 95 -6.28 -4.04 9.09
C ILE A 95 -6.21 -3.14 10.33
N SER A 96 -7.37 -2.62 10.71
CA SER A 96 -7.59 -1.80 11.92
C SER A 96 -8.81 -2.36 12.66
N PRO A 97 -8.64 -3.41 13.47
CA PRO A 97 -9.73 -4.01 14.21
C PRO A 97 -10.39 -3.03 15.18
N LYS A 98 -11.68 -3.23 15.42
CA LYS A 98 -12.50 -2.47 16.36
C LYS A 98 -13.10 -3.41 17.40
N MET A 99 -13.57 -2.84 18.49
CA MET A 99 -14.44 -3.56 19.42
C MET A 99 -15.75 -3.95 18.73
N PRO A 100 -16.52 -4.92 19.26
CA PRO A 100 -17.80 -5.33 18.65
C PRO A 100 -18.83 -4.21 18.49
N ASP A 101 -18.76 -3.19 19.32
CA ASP A 101 -19.59 -1.97 19.26
C ASP A 101 -19.05 -0.92 18.26
N GLY A 102 -17.97 -1.22 17.56
CA GLY A 102 -17.30 -0.31 16.61
C GLY A 102 -16.35 0.70 17.25
N SER A 103 -16.22 0.70 18.58
CA SER A 103 -15.32 1.61 19.30
C SER A 103 -13.85 1.27 19.11
N ARG A 104 -13.00 2.19 19.53
CA ARG A 104 -11.54 2.04 19.51
C ARG A 104 -11.10 0.94 20.49
N MET A 105 -10.29 0.00 20.03
CA MET A 105 -9.60 -0.94 20.91
C MET A 105 -8.58 -0.24 21.80
N ASP A 106 -8.40 -0.73 23.02
CA ASP A 106 -7.37 -0.26 23.97
C ASP A 106 -6.26 -1.30 24.14
N THR A 107 -5.25 -0.97 24.95
CA THR A 107 -4.11 -1.86 25.18
C THR A 107 -4.42 -2.96 26.21
N ILE A 108 -5.28 -2.68 27.19
CA ILE A 108 -5.51 -3.56 28.33
C ILE A 108 -6.41 -4.73 27.93
N HIS A 109 -7.49 -4.45 27.19
CA HIS A 109 -8.51 -5.45 26.87
C HIS A 109 -8.31 -6.08 25.48
N THR A 110 -7.35 -5.60 24.68
CA THR A 110 -7.07 -6.20 23.35
C THR A 110 -6.20 -7.45 23.51
N ASP A 111 -6.72 -8.62 23.10
CA ASP A 111 -5.97 -9.89 23.10
C ASP A 111 -4.68 -9.74 22.27
N LEU A 112 -3.58 -10.28 22.78
CA LEU A 112 -2.28 -10.31 22.10
C LEU A 112 -2.34 -10.99 20.72
N LYS A 113 -3.27 -11.94 20.50
CA LYS A 113 -3.49 -12.54 19.19
C LYS A 113 -3.92 -11.51 18.14
N ILE A 114 -4.70 -10.50 18.54
CA ILE A 114 -5.09 -9.40 17.66
C ILE A 114 -3.86 -8.54 17.33
N TRP A 115 -3.01 -8.26 18.31
CA TRP A 115 -1.75 -7.55 18.08
C TRP A 115 -0.88 -8.29 17.07
N TRP A 116 -0.64 -9.58 17.28
CA TRP A 116 0.13 -10.41 16.35
C TRP A 116 -0.47 -10.38 14.95
N HIS A 117 -1.78 -10.55 14.82
CA HIS A 117 -2.45 -10.52 13.52
C HIS A 117 -2.32 -9.16 12.81
N VAL A 118 -2.48 -8.04 13.55
CA VAL A 118 -2.30 -6.69 13.00
C VAL A 118 -0.87 -6.50 12.52
N PHE A 119 0.13 -6.87 13.31
CA PHE A 119 1.54 -6.74 12.91
C PHE A 119 1.90 -7.67 11.76
N SER A 120 1.37 -8.89 11.72
CA SER A 120 1.59 -9.81 10.60
C SER A 120 1.11 -9.20 9.28
N VAL A 121 -0.11 -8.64 9.24
CA VAL A 121 -0.66 -8.05 8.02
C VAL A 121 -0.03 -6.69 7.71
N ASN A 122 0.12 -5.79 8.71
CA ASN A 122 0.48 -4.39 8.44
C ASN A 122 1.99 -4.15 8.32
N LEU A 123 2.82 -5.06 8.85
CA LEU A 123 4.27 -4.89 8.91
C LEU A 123 5.04 -6.08 8.37
N PHE A 124 4.88 -7.28 8.95
CA PHE A 124 5.71 -8.42 8.57
C PHE A 124 5.49 -8.88 7.13
N SER A 125 4.27 -8.77 6.61
CA SER A 125 3.99 -9.04 5.19
C SER A 125 4.78 -8.10 4.26
N THR A 126 4.89 -6.81 4.62
CA THR A 126 5.67 -5.82 3.87
C THR A 126 7.15 -6.21 3.84
N ILE A 127 7.71 -6.62 4.99
CA ILE A 127 9.10 -7.10 5.09
C ILE A 127 9.29 -8.32 4.19
N ALA A 128 8.37 -9.29 4.28
CA ALA A 128 8.46 -10.53 3.50
C ALA A 128 8.40 -10.28 1.99
N LEU A 129 7.49 -9.40 1.54
CA LEU A 129 7.38 -9.05 0.12
C LEU A 129 8.59 -8.24 -0.37
N ALA A 130 9.08 -7.26 0.40
CA ALA A 130 10.27 -6.50 0.03
C ALA A 130 11.51 -7.40 -0.09
N ARG A 131 11.74 -8.28 0.89
CA ARG A 131 12.84 -9.27 0.84
C ARG A 131 12.69 -10.27 -0.29
N GLY A 132 11.46 -10.75 -0.51
CA GLY A 132 11.20 -11.77 -1.52
C GLY A 132 11.31 -11.29 -2.96
N LEU A 133 11.18 -9.99 -3.20
CA LEU A 133 11.11 -9.37 -4.53
C LEU A 133 12.23 -8.34 -4.78
N PHE A 134 13.26 -8.28 -3.92
CA PHE A 134 14.29 -7.24 -4.05
C PHE A 134 15.09 -7.38 -5.35
N GLU A 135 15.33 -8.61 -5.84
CA GLU A 135 16.05 -8.86 -7.08
C GLU A 135 15.27 -8.33 -8.29
N GLU A 136 13.97 -8.61 -8.35
CA GLU A 136 13.08 -8.16 -9.41
C GLU A 136 12.87 -6.62 -9.38
N LEU A 137 12.84 -6.04 -8.18
CA LEU A 137 12.80 -4.58 -8.00
C LEU A 137 14.13 -3.95 -8.44
N SER A 138 15.26 -4.52 -8.04
CA SER A 138 16.59 -4.02 -8.44
C SER A 138 16.79 -4.11 -9.96
N ALA A 139 16.38 -5.22 -10.58
CA ALA A 139 16.47 -5.41 -12.04
C ALA A 139 15.67 -4.37 -12.84
N ALA A 140 14.64 -3.78 -12.23
CA ALA A 140 13.80 -2.75 -12.84
C ALA A 140 14.19 -1.31 -12.45
N GLY A 141 15.13 -1.09 -11.52
CA GLY A 141 15.29 0.21 -10.85
C GLY A 141 13.98 0.66 -10.20
N GLY A 142 13.30 -0.27 -9.55
CA GLY A 142 11.92 -0.15 -9.11
C GLY A 142 11.69 0.72 -7.89
N THR A 143 10.45 0.74 -7.40
CA THR A 143 10.09 1.53 -6.22
C THR A 143 9.14 0.74 -5.30
N ILE A 144 9.26 0.99 -3.98
CA ILE A 144 8.34 0.47 -2.97
C ILE A 144 7.58 1.65 -2.37
N ILE A 145 6.25 1.54 -2.31
CA ILE A 145 5.39 2.51 -1.62
C ILE A 145 4.63 1.82 -0.50
N ASN A 146 4.84 2.28 0.72
CA ASN A 146 4.16 1.78 1.90
C ASN A 146 3.00 2.72 2.28
N VAL A 147 1.79 2.18 2.41
CA VAL A 147 0.64 2.95 2.89
C VAL A 147 0.61 2.88 4.41
N THR A 148 1.10 3.94 5.05
CA THR A 148 1.10 4.12 6.50
C THR A 148 -0.24 4.69 6.99
N SER A 149 -0.24 5.63 7.91
CA SER A 149 -1.40 6.40 8.39
C SER A 149 -0.92 7.53 9.29
N ILE A 150 -1.66 8.62 9.35
CA ILE A 150 -1.44 9.66 10.37
C ILE A 150 -1.53 9.10 11.80
N ALA A 151 -2.30 8.03 12.01
CA ALA A 151 -2.39 7.33 13.29
C ALA A 151 -1.05 6.72 13.75
N GLY A 152 -0.09 6.53 12.85
CA GLY A 152 1.29 6.13 13.18
C GLY A 152 2.15 7.28 13.73
N LYS A 153 1.72 8.54 13.58
CA LYS A 153 2.47 9.74 14.00
C LYS A 153 1.84 10.46 15.19
N ARG A 154 0.55 10.30 15.38
CA ARG A 154 -0.21 10.94 16.47
C ARG A 154 -1.31 10.02 17.00
N VAL A 155 -1.75 10.27 18.22
CA VAL A 155 -2.91 9.56 18.76
C VAL A 155 -4.15 9.89 17.95
N HIS A 156 -4.85 8.85 17.52
CA HIS A 156 -6.06 8.97 16.71
C HIS A 156 -7.27 8.45 17.49
N PRO A 157 -8.42 9.17 17.51
CA PRO A 157 -9.56 8.81 18.36
C PRO A 157 -10.20 7.46 17.98
N PHE A 158 -10.07 7.03 16.72
CA PHE A 158 -10.69 5.80 16.24
C PHE A 158 -9.70 4.66 15.98
N ALA A 159 -8.40 4.92 15.89
CA ALA A 159 -7.39 3.89 15.63
C ALA A 159 -6.89 3.29 16.94
N GLY A 160 -7.00 1.97 17.11
CA GLY A 160 -6.46 1.27 18.26
C GLY A 160 -4.92 1.24 18.27
N PRO A 161 -4.31 1.00 19.46
CA PRO A 161 -2.86 1.07 19.64
C PRO A 161 -2.11 0.05 18.78
N ALA A 162 -2.62 -1.17 18.58
CA ALA A 162 -2.00 -2.16 17.70
C ALA A 162 -1.87 -1.66 16.26
N TYR A 163 -2.92 -1.02 15.74
CA TYR A 163 -2.88 -0.41 14.40
C TYR A 163 -1.89 0.76 14.37
N ALA A 164 -2.01 1.70 15.29
CA ALA A 164 -1.18 2.90 15.33
C ALA A 164 0.32 2.55 15.40
N THR A 165 0.70 1.63 16.31
CA THR A 165 2.08 1.18 16.44
C THR A 165 2.59 0.41 15.23
N SER A 166 1.75 -0.43 14.58
CA SER A 166 2.13 -1.10 13.34
C SER A 166 2.40 -0.12 12.19
N LYS A 167 1.62 0.97 12.10
CA LYS A 167 1.82 2.02 11.07
C LYS A 167 3.01 2.92 11.38
N ALA A 168 3.31 3.19 12.65
CA ALA A 168 4.54 3.86 13.07
C ALA A 168 5.78 3.02 12.73
N ALA A 169 5.75 1.71 13.03
CA ALA A 169 6.81 0.78 12.67
C ALA A 169 7.01 0.69 11.14
N LEU A 170 5.93 0.73 10.35
CA LEU A 170 6.00 0.74 8.89
C LEU A 170 6.66 2.03 8.35
N GLY A 171 6.41 3.18 8.98
CA GLY A 171 7.12 4.43 8.67
C GLY A 171 8.62 4.37 8.98
N ALA A 172 9.00 3.75 10.11
CA ALA A 172 10.41 3.48 10.43
C ALA A 172 11.04 2.52 9.41
N LEU A 173 10.38 1.40 9.12
CA LEU A 173 10.83 0.42 8.11
C LEU A 173 11.03 1.06 6.74
N THR A 174 10.18 2.01 6.34
CA THR A 174 10.34 2.74 5.07
C THR A 174 11.68 3.43 4.97
N ARG A 175 12.16 4.08 6.04
CA ARG A 175 13.46 4.77 6.07
C ARG A 175 14.62 3.78 6.04
N GLU A 176 14.53 2.69 6.81
CA GLU A 176 15.56 1.63 6.80
C GLU A 176 15.70 1.01 5.41
N LEU A 177 14.58 0.59 4.80
CA LEU A 177 14.59 0.04 3.44
C LEU A 177 15.08 1.06 2.40
N ALA A 178 14.76 2.34 2.55
CA ALA A 178 15.26 3.38 1.65
C ALA A 178 16.78 3.49 1.71
N ASN A 179 17.36 3.45 2.90
CA ASN A 179 18.80 3.49 3.10
C ASN A 179 19.48 2.21 2.54
N GLU A 180 18.92 1.06 2.85
CA GLU A 180 19.48 -0.24 2.46
C GLU A 180 19.39 -0.49 0.94
N PHE A 181 18.27 -0.08 0.31
CA PHE A 181 17.98 -0.42 -1.08
C PHE A 181 18.40 0.65 -2.10
N ALA A 182 18.67 1.88 -1.67
CA ALA A 182 19.12 2.94 -2.58
C ALA A 182 20.38 2.58 -3.39
N PRO A 183 21.42 1.93 -2.82
CA PRO A 183 22.58 1.49 -3.60
C PRO A 183 22.25 0.44 -4.69
N LEU A 184 21.09 -0.21 -4.58
CA LEU A 184 20.57 -1.19 -5.55
C LEU A 184 19.65 -0.55 -6.60
N GLY A 185 19.53 0.79 -6.60
CA GLY A 185 18.67 1.53 -7.52
C GLY A 185 17.18 1.50 -7.16
N ILE A 186 16.81 0.99 -5.99
CA ILE A 186 15.41 0.90 -5.54
C ILE A 186 15.09 2.10 -4.65
N ARG A 187 14.00 2.82 -4.95
CA ARG A 187 13.48 3.87 -4.08
C ARG A 187 12.39 3.33 -3.16
N VAL A 188 12.35 3.77 -1.91
CA VAL A 188 11.34 3.35 -0.95
C VAL A 188 10.74 4.57 -0.27
N ASN A 189 9.43 4.76 -0.40
CA ASN A 189 8.70 5.88 0.20
C ASN A 189 7.42 5.40 0.86
N ALA A 190 6.79 6.27 1.61
CA ALA A 190 5.48 6.04 2.21
C ALA A 190 4.50 7.17 1.89
N VAL A 191 3.23 6.84 1.88
CA VAL A 191 2.12 7.79 1.96
C VAL A 191 1.40 7.60 3.29
N SER A 192 1.03 8.69 3.94
CA SER A 192 0.36 8.70 5.25
C SER A 192 -1.03 9.34 5.14
N PRO A 193 -2.07 8.55 4.75
CA PRO A 193 -3.42 9.07 4.65
C PRO A 193 -3.99 9.49 6.01
N GLY A 194 -4.78 10.59 5.99
CA GLY A 194 -5.66 10.98 7.08
C GLY A 194 -7.08 10.42 6.91
N GLU A 195 -8.08 11.28 7.14
CA GLU A 195 -9.49 10.94 6.96
C GLU A 195 -9.85 10.91 5.47
N VAL A 196 -9.89 9.73 4.90
CA VAL A 196 -10.19 9.46 3.47
C VAL A 196 -11.52 8.74 3.35
N ALA A 197 -12.35 9.14 2.39
CA ALA A 197 -13.65 8.54 2.10
C ALA A 197 -13.51 7.08 1.66
N THR A 198 -13.55 6.16 2.61
CA THR A 198 -13.47 4.72 2.41
C THR A 198 -14.56 4.01 3.22
N SER A 199 -14.79 2.74 2.95
CA SER A 199 -15.74 1.91 3.71
C SER A 199 -15.29 1.59 5.15
N ILE A 200 -14.14 2.13 5.61
CA ILE A 200 -13.55 1.87 6.93
C ILE A 200 -13.83 3.03 7.90
N LEU A 201 -14.43 4.12 7.43
CA LEU A 201 -14.71 5.27 8.28
C LEU A 201 -15.56 4.88 9.50
N SER A 202 -15.15 5.40 10.66
CA SER A 202 -15.87 5.19 11.92
C SER A 202 -17.00 6.21 12.06
N PRO A 203 -18.10 5.88 12.77
CA PRO A 203 -19.07 6.88 13.19
C PRO A 203 -18.39 8.04 13.91
N GLY A 204 -18.81 9.26 13.66
CA GLY A 204 -18.20 10.47 14.24
C GLY A 204 -17.00 11.04 13.46
N THR A 205 -16.60 10.42 12.35
CA THR A 205 -15.51 10.95 11.50
C THR A 205 -15.84 12.36 10.97
N GLU A 206 -17.10 12.68 10.68
CA GLU A 206 -17.51 14.01 10.21
C GLU A 206 -17.18 15.10 11.23
N ALA A 207 -17.48 14.86 12.52
CA ALA A 207 -17.13 15.80 13.60
C ALA A 207 -15.60 15.93 13.77
N LEU A 208 -14.86 14.85 13.58
CA LEU A 208 -13.40 14.89 13.60
C LEU A 208 -12.85 15.72 12.43
N VAL A 209 -13.40 15.55 11.23
CA VAL A 209 -13.01 16.32 10.04
C VAL A 209 -13.25 17.81 10.29
N GLU A 210 -14.44 18.17 10.80
CA GLU A 210 -14.78 19.58 11.08
C GLU A 210 -13.87 20.20 12.14
N SER A 211 -13.51 19.45 13.19
CA SER A 211 -12.69 19.97 14.28
C SER A 211 -11.18 19.94 13.98
N SER A 212 -10.68 18.92 13.28
CA SER A 212 -9.24 18.61 13.24
C SER A 212 -8.60 18.70 11.85
N VAL A 213 -9.38 18.63 10.76
CA VAL A 213 -8.83 18.74 9.41
C VAL A 213 -8.90 20.19 8.93
N PRO A 214 -7.78 20.88 8.65
CA PRO A 214 -7.78 22.24 8.15
C PRO A 214 -8.59 22.46 6.86
N MET A 215 -8.53 21.51 5.92
CA MET A 215 -9.29 21.58 4.66
C MET A 215 -10.80 21.28 4.82
N LYS A 216 -11.28 20.93 6.03
CA LYS A 216 -12.70 20.74 6.37
C LYS A 216 -13.47 19.77 5.46
N ARG A 217 -12.77 18.80 4.93
CA ARG A 217 -13.35 17.72 4.12
C ARG A 217 -12.57 16.42 4.25
N LEU A 218 -13.22 15.34 3.91
CA LEU A 218 -12.53 14.07 3.68
C LEU A 218 -11.64 14.17 2.43
N GLY A 219 -10.49 13.50 2.46
CA GLY A 219 -9.76 13.18 1.26
C GLY A 219 -10.51 12.14 0.42
N THR A 220 -10.23 12.10 -0.86
CA THR A 220 -10.73 11.05 -1.75
C THR A 220 -9.70 9.94 -1.93
N ILE A 221 -10.16 8.73 -2.24
CA ILE A 221 -9.26 7.61 -2.57
C ILE A 221 -8.41 7.90 -3.81
N GLY A 222 -8.92 8.73 -4.73
CA GLY A 222 -8.21 9.17 -5.94
C GLY A 222 -7.02 10.08 -5.60
N GLU A 223 -7.19 11.03 -4.66
CA GLU A 223 -6.09 11.91 -4.22
C GLU A 223 -4.91 11.11 -3.66
N VAL A 224 -5.19 10.03 -2.92
CA VAL A 224 -4.13 9.14 -2.43
C VAL A 224 -3.49 8.36 -3.57
N ALA A 225 -4.28 7.84 -4.51
CA ALA A 225 -3.79 7.08 -5.65
C ALA A 225 -2.88 7.92 -6.58
N GLU A 226 -3.18 9.22 -6.77
CA GLU A 226 -2.33 10.12 -7.55
C GLU A 226 -0.96 10.34 -6.91
N VAL A 227 -0.88 10.49 -5.59
CA VAL A 227 0.42 10.63 -4.90
C VAL A 227 1.21 9.32 -4.97
N ILE A 228 0.56 8.16 -4.82
CA ILE A 228 1.20 6.86 -5.02
C ILE A 228 1.76 6.76 -6.45
N PHE A 229 0.98 7.15 -7.45
CA PHE A 229 1.41 7.12 -8.85
C PHE A 229 2.59 8.06 -9.11
N PHE A 230 2.54 9.29 -8.58
CA PHE A 230 3.67 10.24 -8.65
C PHE A 230 4.95 9.64 -8.08
N LEU A 231 4.90 9.05 -6.89
CA LEU A 231 6.06 8.42 -6.25
C LEU A 231 6.60 7.22 -7.04
N CYS A 232 5.78 6.57 -7.86
CA CYS A 232 6.21 5.49 -8.77
C CYS A 232 6.71 5.98 -10.12
N SER A 233 6.63 7.29 -10.41
CA SER A 233 7.06 7.87 -11.68
C SER A 233 8.49 8.40 -11.65
N GLU A 234 9.03 8.73 -12.83
CA GLU A 234 10.33 9.38 -12.99
C GLU A 234 10.39 10.78 -12.37
N ALA A 235 9.23 11.45 -12.24
CA ALA A 235 9.14 12.76 -11.58
C ALA A 235 9.57 12.71 -10.09
N ALA A 236 9.58 11.52 -9.49
CA ALA A 236 10.02 11.28 -8.13
C ALA A 236 11.40 10.57 -8.06
N SER A 237 12.22 10.64 -9.12
CA SER A 237 13.49 9.89 -9.23
C SER A 237 14.50 10.20 -8.11
N TYR A 238 14.43 11.38 -7.50
CA TYR A 238 15.31 11.77 -6.38
C TYR A 238 14.60 11.77 -5.02
N VAL A 239 13.42 11.11 -4.92
CA VAL A 239 12.63 10.99 -3.70
C VAL A 239 12.74 9.57 -3.16
N THR A 240 13.41 9.39 -2.02
CA THR A 240 13.49 8.12 -1.27
C THR A 240 13.54 8.40 0.23
N GLY A 241 13.00 7.49 1.06
CA GLY A 241 12.91 7.64 2.51
C GLY A 241 11.84 8.61 3.01
N ALA A 242 11.07 9.22 2.11
CA ALA A 242 10.03 10.18 2.45
C ALA A 242 8.74 9.48 2.89
N GLU A 243 8.03 10.11 3.82
CA GLU A 243 6.65 9.76 4.18
C GLU A 243 5.76 10.99 3.96
N ILE A 244 4.97 10.96 2.87
CA ILE A 244 4.14 12.08 2.43
C ILE A 244 2.75 12.00 3.07
N PRO A 245 2.35 12.99 3.88
CA PRO A 245 1.01 13.05 4.44
C PRO A 245 0.00 13.45 3.37
N ILE A 246 -1.16 12.77 3.38
CA ILE A 246 -2.31 13.08 2.52
C ILE A 246 -3.52 13.17 3.45
N ASP A 247 -3.59 14.25 4.22
CA ASP A 247 -4.42 14.35 5.42
C ASP A 247 -5.17 15.70 5.54
N GLY A 248 -5.15 16.51 4.48
CA GLY A 248 -5.79 17.84 4.50
C GLY A 248 -5.21 18.80 5.55
N GLY A 249 -3.94 18.57 5.96
CA GLY A 249 -3.25 19.35 6.99
C GLY A 249 -3.53 18.89 8.43
N GLN A 250 -4.12 17.73 8.63
CA GLN A 250 -4.51 17.24 9.97
C GLN A 250 -3.30 17.05 10.90
N GLN A 251 -2.12 16.68 10.37
CA GLN A 251 -0.92 16.45 11.19
C GLN A 251 -0.24 17.72 11.73
N VAL A 252 -0.52 18.89 11.16
CA VAL A 252 0.11 20.16 11.58
C VAL A 252 -0.71 20.91 12.61
N ARG A 253 -1.74 20.27 13.17
CA ARG A 253 -2.58 20.76 14.27
C ARG A 253 -2.37 19.99 15.55
#